data_30ed946cc862b7e5b46a0b3a515fe4a2
#
_entry.id   30ed946cc862b7e5b46a0b3a515fe4a2
#
_cell.length_a   1.000
_cell.length_b   1.000
_cell.length_c   1.000
_cell.angle_alpha   90.00
_cell.angle_beta   90.00
_cell.angle_gamma   90.00
#
_symmetry.space_group_name_H-M   'P 1'
#
loop_
_entity.id
_entity.type
_entity.pdbx_description
1 polymer ?
#
loop_
_entity_poly.entity_id
_entity_poly.type
_entity_poly.pdbx_seq_one_letter_code
_entity_poly.pdbx_strand_id
1 'polypeptide(L)'
;RMAFATRHVTSAGEALEGLAEDGLAIIDNVLSADEVRRLKEILDSEIERDRAAGVLFHDGGDRNERLLDITSRHEAFRALVEHPLSAAIASGWLKPDYRLSSFGANVTTPGTSSLFVHADQAYVPSPWPEYPLALNLMWILDDFTPERGATHFLPGSHRQTRGPLNGETVE
;
A
#
# COMPACT_ATOMS: atom_id res chain seq x y z
N ARG A 1 21.79 15.78 7.43
CA ARG A 1 20.61 15.45 6.59
C ARG A 1 19.40 15.79 7.44
N MET A 2 18.51 16.64 6.97
CA MET A 2 17.21 16.80 7.62
C MET A 2 16.46 15.47 7.45
N ALA A 3 15.87 14.97 8.54
CA ALA A 3 15.02 13.80 8.47
C ALA A 3 13.84 14.12 7.53
N PHE A 4 13.47 13.18 6.67
CA PHE A 4 12.28 13.30 5.85
C PHE A 4 11.06 13.29 6.77
N ALA A 5 10.21 14.31 6.66
CA ALA A 5 8.95 14.36 7.39
C ALA A 5 7.83 13.93 6.46
N THR A 6 7.19 12.81 6.74
CA THR A 6 6.04 12.35 5.97
C THR A 6 4.93 13.39 6.00
N ARG A 7 4.40 13.73 4.84
CA ARG A 7 3.32 14.70 4.70
C ARG A 7 1.98 14.07 5.10
N HIS A 8 1.35 14.63 6.13
CA HIS A 8 -0.02 14.31 6.53
C HIS A 8 -0.98 15.31 5.90
N VAL A 9 -2.01 14.82 5.24
CA VAL A 9 -2.95 15.62 4.44
C VAL A 9 -4.40 15.19 4.68
N THR A 10 -5.36 16.00 4.20
CA THR A 10 -6.79 15.75 4.43
C THR A 10 -7.61 15.68 3.14
N SER A 11 -7.00 15.94 2.00
CA SER A 11 -7.70 15.97 0.71
C SER A 11 -6.92 15.26 -0.40
N ALA A 12 -7.62 14.88 -1.46
CA ALA A 12 -7.01 14.30 -2.65
C ALA A 12 -6.05 15.27 -3.35
N GLY A 13 -6.36 16.58 -3.35
CA GLY A 13 -5.48 17.59 -3.94
C GLY A 13 -4.14 17.67 -3.24
N GLU A 14 -4.16 17.79 -1.91
CA GLU A 14 -2.94 17.80 -1.10
C GLU A 14 -2.15 16.48 -1.22
N ALA A 15 -2.85 15.34 -1.36
CA ALA A 15 -2.20 14.06 -1.58
C ALA A 15 -1.47 14.01 -2.93
N LEU A 16 -2.07 14.56 -3.99
CA LEU A 16 -1.43 14.64 -5.30
C LEU A 16 -0.20 15.57 -5.29
N GLU A 17 -0.25 16.66 -4.55
CA GLU A 17 0.93 17.50 -4.32
C GLU A 17 2.03 16.75 -3.58
N GLY A 18 1.68 16.01 -2.50
CA GLY A 18 2.62 15.17 -1.76
C GLY A 18 3.26 14.08 -2.63
N LEU A 19 2.47 13.41 -3.48
CA LEU A 19 2.97 12.44 -4.43
C LEU A 19 3.96 13.07 -5.43
N ALA A 20 3.67 14.27 -5.92
CA ALA A 20 4.54 14.97 -6.87
C ALA A 20 5.85 15.44 -6.23
N GLU A 21 5.80 15.91 -5.00
CA GLU A 21 6.96 16.44 -4.29
C GLU A 21 7.80 15.36 -3.60
N ASP A 22 7.14 14.47 -2.88
CA ASP A 22 7.78 13.53 -1.95
C ASP A 22 7.70 12.07 -2.43
N GLY A 23 6.75 11.74 -3.31
CA GLY A 23 6.45 10.38 -3.74
C GLY A 23 5.55 9.63 -2.77
N LEU A 24 5.12 10.27 -1.69
CA LEU A 24 4.29 9.70 -0.65
C LEU A 24 3.43 10.79 -0.01
N ALA A 25 2.22 10.42 0.41
CA ALA A 25 1.39 11.21 1.32
C ALA A 25 0.58 10.29 2.22
N ILE A 26 0.32 10.72 3.45
CA ILE A 26 -0.58 10.04 4.38
C ILE A 26 -1.84 10.88 4.50
N ILE A 27 -3.00 10.23 4.33
CA ILE A 27 -4.29 10.87 4.47
C ILE A 27 -4.93 10.36 5.75
N ASP A 28 -5.09 11.26 6.71
CA ASP A 28 -5.60 10.90 8.03
C ASP A 28 -7.11 10.81 8.07
N ASN A 29 -7.61 9.93 8.93
CA ASN A 29 -9.02 9.84 9.31
C ASN A 29 -10.00 9.64 8.14
N VAL A 30 -9.60 8.89 7.12
CA VAL A 30 -10.47 8.57 5.97
C VAL A 30 -11.59 7.62 6.38
N LEU A 31 -11.27 6.65 7.22
CA LEU A 31 -12.22 5.69 7.77
C LEU A 31 -12.50 6.01 9.25
N SER A 32 -13.75 5.85 9.66
CA SER A 32 -14.12 5.88 11.07
C SER A 32 -13.59 4.64 11.81
N ALA A 33 -13.49 4.74 13.13
CA ALA A 33 -13.07 3.61 13.96
C ALA A 33 -13.99 2.38 13.80
N ASP A 34 -15.28 2.59 13.54
CA ASP A 34 -16.24 1.51 13.33
C ASP A 34 -16.04 0.82 11.97
N GLU A 35 -15.72 1.59 10.93
CA GLU A 35 -15.38 1.02 9.61
C GLU A 35 -14.08 0.22 9.68
N VAL A 36 -13.05 0.74 10.34
CA VAL A 36 -11.78 0.02 10.56
C VAL A 36 -12.04 -1.29 11.30
N ARG A 37 -12.80 -1.26 12.40
CA ARG A 37 -13.14 -2.47 13.16
C ARG A 37 -13.86 -3.50 12.29
N ARG A 38 -14.88 -3.08 11.54
CA ARG A 38 -15.63 -3.96 10.65
C ARG A 38 -14.75 -4.57 9.55
N LEU A 39 -13.87 -3.78 8.94
CA LEU A 39 -12.94 -4.28 7.93
C LEU A 39 -11.97 -5.31 8.50
N LYS A 40 -11.48 -5.11 9.74
CA LYS A 40 -10.63 -6.08 10.43
C LYS A 40 -11.37 -7.38 10.71
N GLU A 41 -12.60 -7.33 11.22
CA GLU A 41 -13.41 -8.53 11.49
C GLU A 41 -13.65 -9.34 10.21
N ILE A 42 -13.93 -8.68 9.08
CA ILE A 42 -14.07 -9.33 7.77
C ILE A 42 -12.74 -9.94 7.33
N LEU A 43 -11.64 -9.20 7.44
CA LEU A 43 -10.30 -9.65 7.06
C LEU A 43 -9.88 -10.89 7.87
N ASP A 44 -10.05 -10.85 9.18
CA ASP A 44 -9.73 -11.96 10.07
C ASP A 44 -10.55 -13.22 9.73
N SER A 45 -11.83 -13.05 9.42
CA SER A 45 -12.69 -14.16 8.98
C SER A 45 -12.21 -14.78 7.66
N GLU A 46 -11.80 -13.97 6.70
CA GLU A 46 -11.29 -14.44 5.42
C GLU A 46 -9.93 -15.15 5.56
N ILE A 47 -9.05 -14.63 6.40
CA ILE A 47 -7.76 -15.28 6.73
C ILE A 47 -7.99 -16.62 7.38
N GLU A 48 -8.89 -16.71 8.38
CA GLU A 48 -9.18 -17.96 9.05
C GLU A 48 -9.79 -18.99 8.11
N ARG A 49 -10.65 -18.56 7.19
CA ARG A 49 -11.21 -19.43 6.14
C ARG A 49 -10.12 -20.04 5.26
N ASP A 50 -9.17 -19.21 4.78
CA ASP A 50 -8.09 -19.68 3.92
C ASP A 50 -7.09 -20.55 4.71
N ARG A 51 -6.85 -20.23 5.98
CA ARG A 51 -6.02 -21.05 6.89
C ARG A 51 -6.63 -22.42 7.11
N ALA A 52 -7.93 -22.49 7.40
CA ALA A 52 -8.65 -23.75 7.59
C ALA A 52 -8.70 -24.61 6.31
N ALA A 53 -8.73 -23.96 5.14
CA ALA A 53 -8.67 -24.63 3.85
C ALA A 53 -7.25 -25.02 3.40
N GLY A 54 -6.21 -24.59 4.12
CA GLY A 54 -4.81 -24.85 3.76
C GLY A 54 -4.33 -24.11 2.52
N VAL A 55 -4.97 -23.00 2.17
CA VAL A 55 -4.66 -22.20 0.96
C VAL A 55 -4.16 -20.78 1.28
N LEU A 56 -3.99 -20.45 2.56
CA LEU A 56 -3.47 -19.14 2.96
C LEU A 56 -2.06 -18.94 2.42
N PHE A 57 -1.87 -17.86 1.70
CA PHE A 57 -0.57 -17.54 1.13
C PHE A 57 0.33 -16.87 2.17
N HIS A 58 1.59 -17.30 2.20
CA HIS A 58 2.62 -16.72 3.06
C HIS A 58 3.75 -16.14 2.20
N ASP A 59 4.22 -14.95 2.57
CA ASP A 59 5.32 -14.27 1.92
C ASP A 59 6.43 -14.02 2.94
N GLY A 60 7.70 -14.11 2.53
CA GLY A 60 8.82 -13.76 3.40
C GLY A 60 9.07 -14.71 4.57
N GLY A 61 8.78 -16.01 4.41
CA GLY A 61 9.14 -17.04 5.41
C GLY A 61 8.09 -17.31 6.47
N ASP A 62 6.88 -17.65 6.07
CA ASP A 62 5.76 -18.18 6.86
C ASP A 62 5.09 -17.22 7.87
N ARG A 63 5.53 -15.97 7.99
CA ARG A 63 5.04 -15.05 9.02
C ARG A 63 4.37 -13.78 8.50
N ASN A 64 4.35 -13.59 7.20
CA ASN A 64 3.58 -12.56 6.52
C ASN A 64 2.42 -13.25 5.78
N GLU A 65 1.26 -13.22 6.39
CA GLU A 65 0.05 -13.80 5.79
C GLU A 65 -0.54 -12.82 4.77
N ARG A 66 -0.93 -13.34 3.62
CA ARG A 66 -1.52 -12.51 2.55
C ARG A 66 -2.82 -13.10 2.06
N LEU A 67 -3.83 -12.23 1.97
CA LEU A 67 -5.01 -12.50 1.18
C LEU A 67 -4.86 -11.84 -0.19
N LEU A 68 -5.01 -12.63 -1.22
CA LEU A 68 -5.00 -12.15 -2.60
C LEU A 68 -6.42 -11.95 -3.09
N ASP A 69 -6.60 -11.01 -4.03
CA ASP A 69 -7.88 -10.74 -4.69
C ASP A 69 -9.06 -10.53 -3.73
N ILE A 70 -8.86 -9.66 -2.74
CA ILE A 70 -9.89 -9.42 -1.71
C ILE A 70 -11.15 -8.73 -2.24
N THR A 71 -11.09 -8.13 -3.42
CA THR A 71 -12.26 -7.56 -4.11
C THR A 71 -13.32 -8.60 -4.45
N SER A 72 -12.93 -9.83 -4.74
CA SER A 72 -13.84 -10.94 -5.01
C SER A 72 -14.48 -11.53 -3.75
N ARG A 73 -13.89 -11.27 -2.58
CA ARG A 73 -14.24 -11.91 -1.32
C ARG A 73 -15.37 -11.21 -0.56
N HIS A 74 -15.35 -9.88 -0.52
CA HIS A 74 -16.36 -9.13 0.21
C HIS A 74 -16.59 -7.73 -0.38
N GLU A 75 -17.85 -7.26 -0.34
CA GLU A 75 -18.24 -5.93 -0.83
C GLU A 75 -17.53 -4.78 -0.13
N ALA A 76 -17.22 -4.92 1.18
CA ALA A 76 -16.51 -3.90 1.94
C ALA A 76 -15.13 -3.59 1.35
N PHE A 77 -14.44 -4.57 0.79
CA PHE A 77 -13.16 -4.35 0.12
C PHE A 77 -13.33 -3.67 -1.24
N ARG A 78 -14.41 -4.01 -1.99
CA ARG A 78 -14.74 -3.28 -3.23
C ARG A 78 -15.03 -1.82 -2.95
N ALA A 79 -15.74 -1.53 -1.86
CA ALA A 79 -16.04 -0.16 -1.45
C ALA A 79 -14.78 0.69 -1.20
N LEU A 80 -13.68 0.10 -0.75
CA LEU A 80 -12.39 0.79 -0.59
C LEU A 80 -11.78 1.18 -1.95
N VAL A 81 -11.88 0.30 -2.93
CA VAL A 81 -11.41 0.59 -4.30
C VAL A 81 -12.26 1.69 -4.95
N GLU A 82 -13.57 1.62 -4.75
CA GLU A 82 -14.56 2.57 -5.28
C GLU A 82 -14.69 3.85 -4.43
N HIS A 83 -13.96 3.96 -3.34
CA HIS A 83 -14.02 5.12 -2.46
C HIS A 83 -13.68 6.40 -3.24
N PRO A 84 -14.46 7.48 -3.10
CA PRO A 84 -14.28 8.71 -3.88
C PRO A 84 -12.85 9.28 -3.81
N LEU A 85 -12.21 9.16 -2.66
CA LEU A 85 -10.83 9.60 -2.45
C LEU A 85 -9.84 8.74 -3.27
N SER A 86 -10.00 7.42 -3.25
CA SER A 86 -9.17 6.50 -4.07
C SER A 86 -9.29 6.83 -5.55
N ALA A 87 -10.52 7.00 -6.03
CA ALA A 87 -10.80 7.32 -7.41
C ALA A 87 -10.22 8.68 -7.82
N ALA A 88 -10.34 9.70 -6.96
CA ALA A 88 -9.81 11.03 -7.23
C ALA A 88 -8.27 11.04 -7.32
N ILE A 89 -7.61 10.36 -6.39
CA ILE A 89 -6.13 10.28 -6.38
C ILE A 89 -5.64 9.46 -7.57
N ALA A 90 -6.21 8.28 -7.80
CA ALA A 90 -5.81 7.41 -8.90
C ALA A 90 -6.01 8.09 -10.27
N SER A 91 -7.15 8.73 -10.47
CA SER A 91 -7.45 9.48 -11.70
C SER A 91 -6.54 10.69 -11.90
N GLY A 92 -6.23 11.40 -10.82
CA GLY A 92 -5.32 12.56 -10.86
C GLY A 92 -3.87 12.18 -11.10
N TRP A 93 -3.42 11.04 -10.60
CA TRP A 93 -2.04 10.57 -10.72
C TRP A 93 -1.79 9.77 -12.00
N LEU A 94 -2.65 8.78 -12.31
CA LEU A 94 -2.48 7.85 -13.42
C LEU A 94 -3.31 8.20 -14.67
N LYS A 95 -4.12 9.25 -14.63
CA LYS A 95 -5.15 9.62 -15.62
C LYS A 95 -6.43 8.78 -15.51
N PRO A 96 -7.55 9.23 -16.17
CA PRO A 96 -8.88 8.64 -15.95
C PRO A 96 -9.06 7.20 -16.43
N ASP A 97 -8.19 6.69 -17.28
CA ASP A 97 -8.26 5.34 -17.84
C ASP A 97 -7.42 4.29 -17.08
N TYR A 98 -7.02 4.62 -15.84
CA TYR A 98 -6.30 3.69 -14.96
C TYR A 98 -7.07 2.38 -14.73
N ARG A 99 -6.35 1.35 -14.34
CA ARG A 99 -6.91 0.04 -14.01
C ARG A 99 -6.41 -0.43 -12.65
N LEU A 100 -7.29 -1.08 -11.90
CA LEU A 100 -6.89 -1.84 -10.74
C LEU A 100 -6.04 -3.03 -11.19
N SER A 101 -4.80 -3.10 -10.72
CA SER A 101 -3.91 -4.22 -10.99
C SER A 101 -4.17 -5.37 -10.02
N SER A 102 -4.18 -5.06 -8.73
CA SER A 102 -4.44 -6.03 -7.68
C SER A 102 -4.93 -5.32 -6.42
N PHE A 103 -5.64 -6.06 -5.57
CA PHE A 103 -5.95 -5.62 -4.22
C PHE A 103 -5.86 -6.82 -3.28
N GLY A 104 -4.91 -6.76 -2.39
CA GLY A 104 -4.64 -7.79 -1.38
C GLY A 104 -4.48 -7.18 0.00
N ALA A 105 -4.45 -8.02 1.02
CA ALA A 105 -4.14 -7.63 2.38
C ALA A 105 -2.88 -8.34 2.85
N ASN A 106 -2.06 -7.62 3.61
CA ASN A 106 -0.88 -8.14 4.30
C ASN A 106 -1.13 -8.11 5.80
N VAL A 107 -0.90 -9.22 6.47
CA VAL A 107 -0.94 -9.32 7.92
C VAL A 107 0.40 -9.82 8.41
N THR A 108 1.16 -8.91 9.01
CA THR A 108 2.46 -9.24 9.61
C THR A 108 2.24 -9.84 10.99
N THR A 109 2.88 -10.96 11.27
CA THR A 109 2.83 -11.62 12.57
C THR A 109 4.17 -11.43 13.31
N PRO A 110 4.20 -11.59 14.65
CA PRO A 110 5.44 -11.44 15.42
C PRO A 110 6.59 -12.29 14.88
N GLY A 111 7.73 -11.67 14.63
CA GLY A 111 8.93 -12.32 14.10
C GLY A 111 9.00 -12.38 12.57
N THR A 112 8.10 -11.70 11.85
CA THR A 112 8.25 -11.46 10.42
C THR A 112 9.50 -10.63 10.17
N SER A 113 10.32 -11.03 9.21
CA SER A 113 11.49 -10.26 8.76
C SER A 113 11.06 -9.14 7.82
N SER A 114 11.83 -8.07 7.76
CA SER A 114 11.63 -7.02 6.76
C SER A 114 11.76 -7.57 5.34
N LEU A 115 10.88 -7.13 4.46
CA LEU A 115 11.04 -7.38 3.04
C LEU A 115 12.21 -6.56 2.48
N PHE A 116 12.80 -7.05 1.40
CA PHE A 116 13.83 -6.29 0.69
C PHE A 116 13.22 -5.03 0.03
N VAL A 117 14.05 -4.01 -0.14
CA VAL A 117 13.62 -2.78 -0.82
C VAL A 117 13.39 -3.10 -2.30
N HIS A 118 12.22 -2.79 -2.79
CA HIS A 118 11.79 -3.06 -4.17
C HIS A 118 10.92 -1.91 -4.71
N ALA A 119 10.64 -1.96 -5.98
CA ALA A 119 9.63 -1.11 -6.61
C ALA A 119 8.52 -2.01 -7.15
N ASP A 120 7.26 -1.67 -6.86
CA ASP A 120 6.10 -2.47 -7.31
C ASP A 120 6.00 -2.55 -8.84
N GLN A 121 6.53 -1.55 -9.55
CA GLN A 121 6.59 -1.54 -11.01
C GLN A 121 7.80 -2.27 -11.61
N ALA A 122 8.55 -3.06 -10.83
CA ALA A 122 9.76 -3.75 -11.30
C ALA A 122 9.52 -4.79 -12.41
N TYR A 123 8.25 -5.13 -12.69
CA TYR A 123 7.86 -5.93 -13.86
C TYR A 123 8.04 -5.18 -15.21
N VAL A 124 8.24 -3.86 -15.16
CA VAL A 124 8.60 -3.06 -16.34
C VAL A 124 10.11 -2.88 -16.37
N PRO A 125 10.79 -3.26 -17.46
CA PRO A 125 12.24 -3.05 -17.59
C PRO A 125 12.63 -1.57 -17.49
N SER A 126 13.75 -1.28 -16.83
CA SER A 126 14.36 0.06 -16.85
C SER A 126 14.99 0.37 -18.22
N PRO A 127 15.11 1.65 -18.62
CA PRO A 127 14.72 2.83 -17.87
C PRO A 127 13.20 3.06 -17.90
N TRP A 128 12.65 3.44 -16.75
CA TRP A 128 11.23 3.78 -16.64
C TRP A 128 10.95 5.17 -17.23
N PRO A 129 9.72 5.43 -17.71
CA PRO A 129 9.32 6.75 -18.16
C PRO A 129 9.26 7.74 -16.98
N GLU A 130 9.31 9.03 -17.29
CA GLU A 130 9.20 10.10 -16.29
C GLU A 130 7.75 10.32 -15.79
N TYR A 131 6.76 9.72 -16.45
CA TYR A 131 5.37 9.73 -15.98
C TYR A 131 5.07 8.50 -15.12
N PRO A 132 4.13 8.59 -14.15
CA PRO A 132 3.82 7.48 -13.26
C PRO A 132 3.20 6.29 -14.01
N LEU A 133 3.71 5.08 -13.74
CA LEU A 133 3.19 3.82 -14.26
C LEU A 133 2.24 3.14 -13.29
N ALA A 134 2.43 3.37 -11.99
CA ALA A 134 1.69 2.72 -10.92
C ALA A 134 1.45 3.68 -9.76
N LEU A 135 0.44 3.37 -8.96
CA LEU A 135 0.12 3.99 -7.70
C LEU A 135 -0.27 2.88 -6.72
N ASN A 136 0.32 2.90 -5.55
CA ASN A 136 -0.09 2.04 -4.45
C ASN A 136 -0.90 2.84 -3.44
N LEU A 137 -2.12 2.41 -3.15
CA LEU A 137 -3.00 2.98 -2.13
C LEU A 137 -3.13 1.96 -0.99
N MET A 138 -2.61 2.31 0.17
CA MET A 138 -2.62 1.44 1.35
C MET A 138 -3.69 1.91 2.35
N TRP A 139 -4.63 1.04 2.66
CA TRP A 139 -5.60 1.22 3.72
C TRP A 139 -5.06 0.62 5.01
N ILE A 140 -4.69 1.49 5.96
CA ILE A 140 -4.04 1.09 7.20
C ILE A 140 -5.12 0.76 8.23
N LEU A 141 -5.19 -0.48 8.67
CA LEU A 141 -6.18 -0.98 9.63
C LEU A 141 -5.63 -1.13 11.06
N ASP A 142 -4.32 -1.06 11.23
CA ASP A 142 -3.64 -1.09 12.54
C ASP A 142 -2.65 0.06 12.66
N ASP A 143 -2.23 0.39 13.89
CA ASP A 143 -1.19 1.39 14.12
C ASP A 143 0.10 1.00 13.38
N PHE A 144 0.58 1.90 12.55
CA PHE A 144 1.73 1.68 11.68
C PHE A 144 2.99 2.17 12.39
N THR A 145 3.58 1.30 13.20
CA THR A 145 4.80 1.60 13.96
C THR A 145 5.97 0.73 13.50
N PRO A 146 7.22 1.13 13.74
CA PRO A 146 8.40 0.32 13.39
C PRO A 146 8.32 -1.11 13.95
N GLU A 147 7.81 -1.26 15.19
CA GLU A 147 7.69 -2.56 15.87
C GLU A 147 6.61 -3.44 15.23
N ARG A 148 5.66 -2.84 14.53
CA ARG A 148 4.58 -3.53 13.81
C ARG A 148 4.84 -3.71 12.33
N GLY A 149 6.03 -3.35 11.87
CA GLY A 149 6.42 -3.52 10.47
C GLY A 149 5.91 -2.43 9.55
N ALA A 150 5.92 -1.18 10.00
CA ALA A 150 5.61 -0.04 9.16
C ALA A 150 6.44 -0.07 7.87
N THR A 151 5.81 0.30 6.76
CA THR A 151 6.48 0.33 5.45
C THR A 151 7.57 1.40 5.44
N HIS A 152 8.75 0.99 5.07
CA HIS A 152 9.86 1.89 4.80
C HIS A 152 9.87 2.26 3.32
N PHE A 153 10.29 3.46 3.00
CA PHE A 153 10.39 3.91 1.62
C PHE A 153 11.69 4.67 1.37
N LEU A 154 12.06 4.82 0.11
CA LEU A 154 13.23 5.55 -0.32
C LEU A 154 12.78 6.94 -0.79
N PRO A 155 13.03 8.02 -0.01
CA PRO A 155 12.57 9.37 -0.38
C PRO A 155 13.07 9.81 -1.74
N GLY A 156 12.18 10.39 -2.56
CA GLY A 156 12.50 10.86 -3.89
C GLY A 156 12.68 9.78 -4.96
N SER A 157 12.51 8.49 -4.60
CA SER A 157 12.66 7.39 -5.56
C SER A 157 11.63 7.38 -6.69
N HIS A 158 10.47 8.01 -6.48
CA HIS A 158 9.44 8.18 -7.51
C HIS A 158 9.91 8.98 -8.74
N ARG A 159 11.00 9.75 -8.61
CA ARG A 159 11.63 10.49 -9.71
C ARG A 159 12.74 9.71 -10.42
N GLN A 160 13.05 8.51 -9.94
CA GLN A 160 14.08 7.68 -10.55
C GLN A 160 13.46 6.86 -11.69
N THR A 161 14.24 6.67 -12.76
CA THR A 161 13.82 5.85 -13.91
C THR A 161 14.29 4.41 -13.79
N ARG A 162 14.59 3.95 -12.57
CA ARG A 162 15.13 2.63 -12.23
C ARG A 162 14.63 2.15 -10.87
N GLY A 163 14.73 0.88 -10.63
CA GLY A 163 14.53 0.30 -9.30
C GLY A 163 15.62 0.70 -8.30
N PRO A 164 15.40 0.39 -7.01
CA PRO A 164 16.37 0.65 -5.95
C PRO A 164 17.66 -0.15 -6.18
N LEU A 165 18.79 0.40 -5.72
CA LEU A 165 20.07 -0.27 -5.72
C LEU A 165 20.41 -0.78 -4.32
N ASN A 166 21.23 -1.83 -4.24
CA ASN A 166 21.72 -2.33 -2.96
C ASN A 166 22.48 -1.23 -2.20
N GLY A 167 22.09 -1.02 -0.93
CA GLY A 167 22.72 -0.03 -0.05
C GLY A 167 22.10 1.37 -0.13
N GLU A 168 21.04 1.60 -0.90
CA GLU A 168 20.27 2.85 -0.80
C GLU A 168 19.57 2.92 0.57
N THR A 169 19.62 4.10 1.20
CA THR A 169 19.04 4.33 2.52
C THR A 169 17.53 4.51 2.41
N VAL A 170 16.79 3.76 3.21
CA VAL A 170 15.33 3.88 3.38
C VAL A 170 14.99 4.62 4.67
N GLU A 171 13.82 5.21 4.73
CA GLU A 171 13.26 5.90 5.91
C GLU A 171 11.88 5.35 6.26
#